data_cb3daa007c6c3541e861a67460978cd7
#
_entry.id   cb3daa007c6c3541e861a67460978cd7
#
_cell.length_a   1.000
_cell.length_b   1.000
_cell.length_c   1.000
_cell.angle_alpha   90.00
_cell.angle_beta   90.00
_cell.angle_gamma   90.00
#
_symmetry.space_group_name_H-M   'P 1'
#
loop_
_entity.id
_entity.type
_entity.pdbx_description
1 polymer ?
#
loop_
_entity_poly.entity_id
_entity_poly.type
_entity_poly.pdbx_seq_one_letter_code
_entity_poly.pdbx_strand_id
1 'polypeptide(L)'
;MMSSSVSPEEGNTASAEEGKPRDADYWARNVSSLKLGAVPSGAIKLNVEGKRPVGPLQGFGSMWQKTYRVHLAGAKVLPTGVIKVWKEHFSEFWPRGNRFYGPLTGIAPGEVGLINMALPGGVPLSTGVMILYADDESFTFMTPQGHVFAGWITFSAYDDEDEGTVAQVQVLIRANDPIYEIGFRMGAARNEDRFWESTLKSLATYFGVEAPEVTTQAICVDRKIQWSQAKNVWHNAGVRTTMYMMTAPVRVPLRWMRKRNRPAAK
;
A
#
# COMPACT_ATOMS: atom_id res chain seq x y z
N MET A 1 15.50 20.59 75.99
CA MET A 1 15.64 19.28 75.34
C MET A 1 14.31 18.98 74.69
N MET A 2 14.17 19.31 73.44
CA MET A 2 12.99 19.00 72.65
C MET A 2 13.47 18.24 71.41
N SER A 3 13.12 16.97 71.38
CA SER A 3 13.38 16.08 70.24
C SER A 3 12.34 16.31 69.17
N SER A 4 12.77 16.73 68.01
CA SER A 4 11.88 16.89 66.84
C SER A 4 11.98 15.62 66.02
N SER A 5 10.90 14.88 65.95
CA SER A 5 10.70 13.71 65.08
C SER A 5 10.36 14.18 63.69
N VAL A 6 11.22 13.95 62.73
CA VAL A 6 10.95 14.14 61.29
C VAL A 6 10.26 12.86 60.79
N SER A 7 9.03 13.02 60.26
CA SER A 7 8.33 11.96 59.52
C SER A 7 8.94 11.79 58.16
N PRO A 8 9.05 10.55 57.60
CA PRO A 8 9.48 10.35 56.24
C PRO A 8 8.37 10.72 55.26
N GLU A 9 8.71 11.49 54.24
CA GLU A 9 7.86 11.79 53.10
C GLU A 9 7.49 10.49 52.37
N GLU A 10 6.19 10.33 52.21
CA GLU A 10 5.63 9.33 51.29
C GLU A 10 6.06 9.67 49.87
N GLY A 11 6.97 8.86 49.32
CA GLY A 11 7.35 8.91 47.93
C GLY A 11 6.18 8.61 47.03
N ASN A 12 5.77 9.61 46.27
CA ASN A 12 4.80 9.50 45.19
C ASN A 12 5.39 8.61 44.07
N THR A 13 5.14 7.31 44.14
CA THR A 13 5.36 6.40 43.03
C THR A 13 4.30 6.68 41.98
N ALA A 14 4.57 7.65 41.09
CA ALA A 14 3.92 7.72 39.81
C ALA A 14 4.18 6.38 39.11
N SER A 15 3.16 5.54 39.06
CA SER A 15 3.14 4.35 38.23
C SER A 15 3.35 4.80 36.79
N ALA A 16 4.59 4.59 36.27
CA ALA A 16 4.83 4.65 34.86
C ALA A 16 3.83 3.66 34.23
N GLU A 17 2.87 4.16 33.47
CA GLU A 17 2.12 3.33 32.54
C GLU A 17 3.17 2.67 31.65
N GLU A 18 3.48 1.42 31.92
CA GLU A 18 4.20 0.56 30.99
C GLU A 18 3.37 0.57 29.72
N GLY A 19 3.84 1.34 28.71
CA GLY A 19 3.20 1.39 27.40
C GLY A 19 3.02 -0.05 26.95
N LYS A 20 1.77 -0.46 26.66
CA LYS A 20 1.49 -1.79 26.10
C LYS A 20 2.51 -2.07 25.04
N PRO A 21 3.24 -3.19 25.08
CA PRO A 21 4.18 -3.53 24.01
C PRO A 21 3.41 -3.45 22.71
N ARG A 22 3.95 -2.68 21.73
CA ARG A 22 3.35 -2.58 20.40
C ARG A 22 3.12 -3.99 19.92
N ASP A 23 1.87 -4.35 19.72
CA ASP A 23 1.48 -5.72 19.52
C ASP A 23 2.14 -6.23 18.24
N ALA A 24 3.10 -7.15 18.38
CA ALA A 24 3.88 -7.68 17.26
C ALA A 24 2.99 -8.38 16.21
N ASP A 25 1.77 -8.76 16.60
CA ASP A 25 0.81 -9.44 15.73
C ASP A 25 0.22 -8.51 14.67
N TYR A 26 0.27 -7.17 14.87
CA TYR A 26 -0.16 -6.20 13.87
C TYR A 26 0.88 -5.89 12.81
N TRP A 27 2.11 -6.40 12.93
CA TRP A 27 3.20 -6.17 11.99
C TRP A 27 3.57 -7.44 11.22
N ALA A 28 3.83 -7.26 9.92
CA ALA A 28 4.41 -8.32 9.12
C ALA A 28 5.81 -8.68 9.64
N ARG A 29 6.10 -9.97 9.68
CA ARG A 29 7.47 -10.44 9.92
C ARG A 29 8.38 -9.99 8.77
N ASN A 30 9.64 -9.71 9.10
CA ASN A 30 10.64 -9.40 8.07
C ASN A 30 10.83 -10.61 7.15
N VAL A 31 10.66 -10.40 5.84
CA VAL A 31 10.81 -11.44 4.83
C VAL A 31 11.82 -10.99 3.77
N SER A 32 12.67 -11.92 3.34
CA SER A 32 13.64 -11.66 2.27
C SER A 32 12.99 -11.63 0.89
N SER A 33 11.84 -12.31 0.72
CA SER A 33 11.07 -12.33 -0.52
C SER A 33 9.60 -12.63 -0.26
N LEU A 34 8.74 -12.07 -1.10
CA LEU A 34 7.30 -12.26 -1.05
C LEU A 34 6.94 -13.68 -1.51
N LYS A 35 6.05 -14.32 -0.77
CA LYS A 35 5.44 -15.59 -1.11
C LYS A 35 3.94 -15.36 -1.30
N LEU A 36 3.41 -15.86 -2.40
CA LEU A 36 1.97 -15.77 -2.66
C LEU A 36 1.25 -16.98 -2.05
N GLY A 37 0.18 -16.70 -1.35
CA GLY A 37 -0.80 -17.71 -0.96
C GLY A 37 -1.63 -18.18 -2.17
N ALA A 38 -2.87 -18.61 -1.90
CA ALA A 38 -3.83 -18.91 -2.98
C ALA A 38 -4.14 -17.65 -3.78
N VAL A 39 -3.94 -17.71 -5.11
CA VAL A 39 -4.11 -16.58 -6.02
C VAL A 39 -5.51 -16.61 -6.62
N PRO A 40 -6.30 -15.52 -6.50
CA PRO A 40 -7.61 -15.43 -7.13
C PRO A 40 -7.54 -15.62 -8.66
N SER A 41 -8.62 -16.17 -9.23
CA SER A 41 -8.72 -16.35 -10.69
C SER A 41 -8.58 -15.02 -11.42
N GLY A 42 -7.78 -14.98 -12.50
CA GLY A 42 -7.52 -13.78 -13.30
C GLY A 42 -6.40 -12.87 -12.80
N ALA A 43 -5.84 -13.13 -11.62
CA ALA A 43 -4.70 -12.36 -11.12
C ALA A 43 -3.39 -12.82 -11.79
N ILE A 44 -2.52 -11.86 -12.12
CA ILE A 44 -1.19 -12.12 -12.71
C ILE A 44 -0.14 -11.92 -11.60
N LYS A 45 0.65 -12.94 -11.30
CA LYS A 45 1.66 -12.92 -10.24
C LYS A 45 3.08 -12.55 -10.69
N LEU A 46 3.22 -12.09 -11.92
CA LEU A 46 4.49 -11.96 -12.64
C LEU A 46 5.59 -11.19 -11.88
N ASN A 47 5.26 -10.10 -11.23
CA ASN A 47 6.23 -9.19 -10.62
C ASN A 47 6.11 -9.14 -9.09
N VAL A 48 5.66 -10.22 -8.47
CA VAL A 48 5.42 -10.27 -7.02
C VAL A 48 6.10 -11.47 -6.37
N GLU A 49 5.82 -12.68 -6.84
CA GLU A 49 6.42 -13.90 -6.31
C GLU A 49 7.95 -13.84 -6.35
N GLY A 50 8.60 -14.10 -5.21
CA GLY A 50 10.06 -14.07 -5.09
C GLY A 50 10.69 -12.66 -5.09
N LYS A 51 9.88 -11.59 -5.16
CA LYS A 51 10.38 -10.21 -5.06
C LYS A 51 10.55 -9.83 -3.59
N ARG A 52 11.56 -9.03 -3.28
CA ARG A 52 11.72 -8.47 -1.94
C ARG A 52 10.82 -7.25 -1.75
N PRO A 53 10.25 -7.02 -0.56
CA PRO A 53 9.64 -5.75 -0.22
C PRO A 53 10.70 -4.64 -0.20
N VAL A 54 10.34 -3.44 -0.61
CA VAL A 54 11.26 -2.29 -0.70
C VAL A 54 10.63 -1.03 -0.10
N GLY A 55 11.40 -0.36 0.76
CA GLY A 55 11.02 0.94 1.31
C GLY A 55 11.55 2.11 0.46
N PRO A 56 11.28 3.36 0.87
CA PRO A 56 11.66 4.56 0.09
C PRO A 56 13.17 4.70 -0.12
N LEU A 57 13.99 4.18 0.80
CA LEU A 57 15.46 4.25 0.68
C LEU A 57 16.02 3.35 -0.42
N GLN A 58 15.24 2.39 -0.91
CA GLN A 58 15.61 1.50 -2.02
C GLN A 58 15.08 1.99 -3.38
N GLY A 59 14.42 3.15 -3.43
CA GLY A 59 13.95 3.78 -4.66
C GLY A 59 15.00 4.70 -5.28
N PHE A 60 14.82 5.04 -6.55
CA PHE A 60 15.71 5.88 -7.37
C PHE A 60 15.38 7.37 -7.28
N GLY A 61 14.11 7.73 -7.47
CA GLY A 61 13.65 9.11 -7.66
C GLY A 61 13.72 9.99 -6.40
N SER A 62 13.19 11.20 -6.49
CA SER A 62 12.98 12.06 -5.32
C SER A 62 11.98 11.44 -4.35
N MET A 63 12.15 11.67 -3.04
CA MET A 63 11.23 11.15 -2.02
C MET A 63 10.11 12.13 -1.73
N TRP A 64 8.90 11.63 -1.84
CA TRP A 64 7.69 12.40 -1.62
C TRP A 64 6.88 11.79 -0.49
N GLN A 65 6.38 12.66 0.37
CA GLN A 65 5.28 12.37 1.26
C GLN A 65 4.04 13.09 0.72
N LYS A 66 2.97 12.32 0.48
CA LYS A 66 1.69 12.88 0.07
C LYS A 66 0.61 12.41 1.02
N THR A 67 -0.32 13.29 1.32
CA THR A 67 -1.45 13.00 2.21
C THR A 67 -2.73 13.47 1.53
N TYR A 68 -3.68 12.56 1.41
CA TYR A 68 -5.01 12.79 0.86
C TYR A 68 -6.02 12.57 1.97
N ARG A 69 -6.96 13.50 2.17
CA ARG A 69 -7.97 13.42 3.22
C ARG A 69 -9.34 13.72 2.66
N VAL A 70 -10.34 13.02 3.19
CA VAL A 70 -11.74 13.28 2.94
C VAL A 70 -12.48 13.28 4.27
N HIS A 71 -13.32 14.30 4.47
CA HIS A 71 -14.20 14.39 5.64
C HIS A 71 -15.48 13.61 5.35
N LEU A 72 -15.88 12.75 6.29
CA LEU A 72 -17.11 11.99 6.22
C LEU A 72 -18.26 12.78 6.86
N ALA A 73 -18.44 14.03 6.42
CA ALA A 73 -19.39 14.96 6.98
C ALA A 73 -20.82 14.38 6.98
N GLY A 74 -21.46 14.39 8.15
CA GLY A 74 -22.81 13.88 8.33
C GLY A 74 -22.93 12.35 8.45
N ALA A 75 -21.86 11.60 8.16
CA ALA A 75 -21.83 10.16 8.38
C ALA A 75 -21.66 9.86 9.87
N LYS A 76 -22.57 9.04 10.42
CA LYS A 76 -22.48 8.57 11.82
C LYS A 76 -21.66 7.28 11.88
N VAL A 77 -20.37 7.38 11.58
CA VAL A 77 -19.46 6.23 11.56
C VAL A 77 -18.22 6.53 12.40
N LEU A 78 -17.79 5.55 13.19
CA LEU A 78 -16.54 5.64 13.95
C LEU A 78 -15.34 5.34 13.03
N PRO A 79 -14.14 5.88 13.32
CA PRO A 79 -12.92 5.58 12.57
C PRO A 79 -12.66 4.09 12.34
N THR A 80 -12.85 3.28 13.40
CA THR A 80 -12.71 1.81 13.32
C THR A 80 -13.70 1.17 12.35
N GLY A 81 -14.94 1.72 12.29
CA GLY A 81 -15.96 1.29 11.32
C GLY A 81 -15.55 1.62 9.89
N VAL A 82 -14.93 2.80 9.66
CA VAL A 82 -14.40 3.17 8.36
C VAL A 82 -13.30 2.20 7.91
N ILE A 83 -12.34 1.90 8.79
CA ILE A 83 -11.23 0.99 8.48
C ILE A 83 -11.73 -0.43 8.24
N LYS A 84 -12.70 -0.90 9.00
CA LYS A 84 -13.32 -2.21 8.77
C LYS A 84 -13.92 -2.30 7.37
N VAL A 85 -14.79 -1.36 7.00
CA VAL A 85 -15.41 -1.30 5.67
C VAL A 85 -14.34 -1.16 4.58
N TRP A 86 -13.35 -0.30 4.80
CA TRP A 86 -12.29 -0.10 3.80
C TRP A 86 -11.50 -1.38 3.54
N LYS A 87 -11.16 -2.15 4.57
CA LYS A 87 -10.49 -3.45 4.42
C LYS A 87 -11.36 -4.49 3.70
N GLU A 88 -12.65 -4.57 4.03
CA GLU A 88 -13.59 -5.54 3.46
C GLU A 88 -13.88 -5.25 1.97
N HIS A 89 -14.03 -3.97 1.61
CA HIS A 89 -14.41 -3.51 0.27
C HIS A 89 -13.28 -2.79 -0.49
N PHE A 90 -12.02 -2.99 -0.11
CA PHE A 90 -10.88 -2.22 -0.59
C PHE A 90 -10.82 -2.09 -2.11
N SER A 91 -11.05 -3.18 -2.85
CA SER A 91 -11.00 -3.18 -4.31
C SER A 91 -12.18 -2.47 -4.99
N GLU A 92 -13.30 -2.31 -4.30
CA GLU A 92 -14.53 -1.72 -4.83
C GLU A 92 -14.42 -0.19 -4.94
N PHE A 93 -13.59 0.43 -4.09
CA PHE A 93 -13.36 1.87 -4.10
C PHE A 93 -12.36 2.32 -5.17
N TRP A 94 -11.70 1.39 -5.85
CA TRP A 94 -10.70 1.71 -6.86
C TRP A 94 -11.32 2.23 -8.17
N PRO A 95 -10.67 3.19 -8.86
CA PRO A 95 -11.12 3.66 -10.16
C PRO A 95 -11.22 2.53 -11.18
N ARG A 96 -12.24 2.60 -12.04
CA ARG A 96 -12.48 1.59 -13.09
C ARG A 96 -11.24 1.32 -13.93
N GLY A 97 -11.05 0.04 -14.31
CA GLY A 97 -9.87 -0.40 -15.08
C GLY A 97 -8.68 -0.83 -14.22
N ASN A 98 -8.70 -0.53 -12.93
CA ASN A 98 -7.71 -1.00 -11.97
C ASN A 98 -8.32 -2.11 -11.11
N ARG A 99 -7.53 -3.14 -10.82
CA ARG A 99 -7.99 -4.29 -10.02
C ARG A 99 -7.00 -4.61 -8.93
N PHE A 100 -7.49 -4.63 -7.72
CA PHE A 100 -6.80 -5.21 -6.57
C PHE A 100 -7.38 -6.60 -6.30
N TYR A 101 -6.54 -7.59 -6.21
CA TYR A 101 -6.90 -8.94 -5.82
C TYR A 101 -6.36 -9.16 -4.40
N GLY A 102 -7.23 -8.99 -3.42
CA GLY A 102 -6.89 -9.19 -2.02
C GLY A 102 -6.53 -10.64 -1.72
N PRO A 103 -5.74 -10.88 -0.67
CA PRO A 103 -5.56 -12.23 -0.15
C PRO A 103 -6.89 -12.78 0.37
N LEU A 104 -7.09 -14.10 0.25
CA LEU A 104 -8.32 -14.76 0.70
C LEU A 104 -8.54 -14.66 2.21
N THR A 105 -7.47 -14.45 2.95
CA THR A 105 -7.45 -14.25 4.40
C THR A 105 -7.83 -12.82 4.83
N GLY A 106 -8.07 -11.93 3.86
CA GLY A 106 -8.29 -10.52 4.10
C GLY A 106 -7.01 -9.68 4.21
N ILE A 107 -7.14 -8.41 4.56
CA ILE A 107 -6.00 -7.50 4.76
C ILE A 107 -5.42 -7.76 6.16
N ALA A 108 -4.39 -8.61 6.21
CA ALA A 108 -3.68 -9.03 7.42
C ALA A 108 -2.16 -8.93 7.24
N PRO A 109 -1.38 -8.67 8.30
CA PRO A 109 0.07 -8.52 8.22
C PRO A 109 0.78 -9.71 7.59
N GLY A 110 1.68 -9.43 6.64
CA GLY A 110 2.46 -10.44 5.92
C GLY A 110 1.78 -10.99 4.67
N GLU A 111 0.48 -10.83 4.53
CA GLU A 111 -0.25 -11.22 3.33
C GLU A 111 0.10 -10.35 2.12
N VAL A 112 -0.14 -10.89 0.93
CA VAL A 112 0.23 -10.24 -0.33
C VAL A 112 -0.98 -10.08 -1.23
N GLY A 113 -1.29 -8.82 -1.59
CA GLY A 113 -2.28 -8.48 -2.60
C GLY A 113 -1.65 -8.31 -3.98
N LEU A 114 -2.39 -8.68 -5.03
CA LEU A 114 -1.98 -8.49 -6.42
C LEU A 114 -2.71 -7.31 -7.04
N ILE A 115 -2.03 -6.62 -7.95
CA ILE A 115 -2.52 -5.42 -8.61
C ILE A 115 -2.36 -5.58 -10.13
N ASN A 116 -3.46 -5.41 -10.85
CA ASN A 116 -3.46 -5.26 -12.30
C ASN A 116 -4.05 -3.90 -12.64
N MET A 117 -3.27 -3.06 -13.33
CA MET A 117 -3.69 -1.71 -13.73
C MET A 117 -3.08 -1.32 -15.07
N ALA A 118 -3.55 -0.21 -15.63
CA ALA A 118 -2.95 0.42 -16.78
C ALA A 118 -2.24 1.72 -16.35
N LEU A 119 -0.97 1.84 -16.71
CA LEU A 119 -0.23 3.10 -16.60
C LEU A 119 -0.65 4.08 -17.71
N PRO A 120 -0.28 5.38 -17.61
CA PRO A 120 -0.48 6.35 -18.67
C PRO A 120 -0.02 5.82 -20.04
N GLY A 121 -0.81 6.09 -21.07
CA GLY A 121 -0.57 5.53 -22.42
C GLY A 121 -1.03 4.08 -22.59
N GLY A 122 -1.79 3.52 -21.63
CA GLY A 122 -2.34 2.16 -21.73
C GLY A 122 -1.30 1.05 -21.48
N VAL A 123 -0.12 1.38 -20.94
CA VAL A 123 0.93 0.39 -20.62
C VAL A 123 0.44 -0.53 -19.51
N PRO A 124 0.35 -1.85 -19.76
CA PRO A 124 -0.14 -2.78 -18.75
C PRO A 124 0.86 -2.93 -17.61
N LEU A 125 0.37 -2.91 -16.38
CA LEU A 125 1.13 -3.16 -15.18
C LEU A 125 0.50 -4.29 -14.37
N SER A 126 1.27 -5.34 -14.11
CA SER A 126 0.95 -6.35 -13.11
C SER A 126 2.00 -6.29 -12.01
N THR A 127 1.57 -6.09 -10.79
CA THR A 127 2.42 -5.97 -9.60
C THR A 127 1.62 -6.40 -8.36
N GLY A 128 2.04 -6.00 -7.17
CA GLY A 128 1.33 -6.24 -5.93
C GLY A 128 1.87 -5.41 -4.78
N VAL A 129 1.41 -5.73 -3.59
CA VAL A 129 1.84 -5.13 -2.33
C VAL A 129 1.85 -6.17 -1.23
N MET A 130 2.70 -6.00 -0.24
CA MET A 130 2.65 -6.73 1.02
C MET A 130 1.94 -5.88 2.07
N ILE A 131 1.05 -6.49 2.83
CA ILE A 131 0.45 -5.86 4.00
C ILE A 131 1.54 -5.80 5.08
N LEU A 132 2.06 -4.60 5.35
CA LEU A 132 3.12 -4.36 6.33
C LEU A 132 2.57 -4.30 7.75
N TYR A 133 1.42 -3.67 7.90
CA TYR A 133 0.74 -3.44 9.16
C TYR A 133 -0.78 -3.46 8.96
N ALA A 134 -1.53 -3.94 9.95
CA ALA A 134 -2.98 -3.83 9.98
C ALA A 134 -3.52 -3.99 11.40
N ASP A 135 -4.29 -3.00 11.88
CA ASP A 135 -5.10 -3.02 13.10
C ASP A 135 -6.50 -2.44 12.83
N ASP A 136 -7.25 -2.11 13.86
CA ASP A 136 -8.60 -1.58 13.71
C ASP A 136 -8.66 -0.09 13.32
N GLU A 137 -7.54 0.64 13.39
CA GLU A 137 -7.45 2.08 13.11
C GLU A 137 -6.74 2.38 11.80
N SER A 138 -5.93 1.44 11.28
CA SER A 138 -5.14 1.66 10.09
C SER A 138 -4.65 0.36 9.43
N PHE A 139 -4.19 0.47 8.19
CA PHE A 139 -3.41 -0.58 7.53
C PHE A 139 -2.42 0.01 6.54
N THR A 140 -1.29 -0.67 6.37
CA THR A 140 -0.18 -0.16 5.56
C THR A 140 0.28 -1.21 4.55
N PHE A 141 0.44 -0.80 3.31
CA PHE A 141 1.01 -1.63 2.25
C PHE A 141 2.43 -1.20 1.94
N MET A 142 3.30 -2.17 1.69
CA MET A 142 4.67 -1.99 1.24
C MET A 142 4.84 -2.56 -0.17
N THR A 143 5.57 -1.85 -1.03
CA THR A 143 5.72 -2.22 -2.43
C THR A 143 6.82 -3.26 -2.63
N PRO A 144 6.69 -4.17 -3.62
CA PRO A 144 7.77 -5.06 -4.02
C PRO A 144 8.75 -4.38 -4.97
N GLN A 145 9.95 -4.95 -5.06
CA GLN A 145 10.96 -4.55 -6.02
C GLN A 145 10.43 -4.58 -7.46
N GLY A 146 10.58 -3.47 -8.17
CA GLY A 146 10.11 -3.29 -9.55
C GLY A 146 8.70 -2.69 -9.66
N HIS A 147 7.98 -2.51 -8.55
CA HIS A 147 6.76 -1.71 -8.52
C HIS A 147 7.04 -0.27 -9.00
N VAL A 148 6.02 0.47 -9.40
CA VAL A 148 6.15 1.87 -9.84
C VAL A 148 6.87 2.73 -8.80
N PHE A 149 6.52 2.51 -7.54
CA PHE A 149 7.12 3.16 -6.38
C PHE A 149 7.90 2.18 -5.52
N ALA A 150 8.91 2.68 -4.83
CA ALA A 150 9.52 2.06 -3.67
C ALA A 150 9.06 2.83 -2.43
N GLY A 151 8.38 2.16 -1.51
CA GLY A 151 7.84 2.79 -0.32
C GLY A 151 6.63 2.10 0.25
N TRP A 152 5.84 2.86 1.01
CA TRP A 152 4.62 2.37 1.65
C TRP A 152 3.48 3.37 1.55
N ILE A 153 2.27 2.85 1.73
CA ILE A 153 1.02 3.59 1.72
C ILE A 153 0.25 3.17 2.95
N THR A 154 -0.14 4.13 3.77
CA THR A 154 -0.96 3.94 4.96
C THR A 154 -2.37 4.48 4.74
N PHE A 155 -3.34 3.70 5.09
CA PHE A 155 -4.76 4.00 5.11
C PHE A 155 -5.18 4.10 6.56
N SER A 156 -5.76 5.21 6.97
CA SER A 156 -6.18 5.46 8.35
C SER A 156 -7.49 6.24 8.42
N ALA A 157 -8.16 6.17 9.55
CA ALA A 157 -9.26 7.04 9.85
C ALA A 157 -9.11 7.53 11.30
N TYR A 158 -9.56 8.76 11.56
CA TYR A 158 -9.50 9.38 12.87
C TYR A 158 -10.64 10.38 13.04
N ASP A 159 -10.96 10.73 14.28
CA ASP A 159 -11.92 11.78 14.57
C ASP A 159 -11.20 13.13 14.62
N ASP A 160 -11.75 14.09 13.90
CA ASP A 160 -11.39 15.49 13.97
C ASP A 160 -12.44 16.21 14.84
N GLU A 161 -11.99 17.02 15.79
CA GLU A 161 -12.87 17.65 16.78
C GLU A 161 -13.92 18.58 16.12
N ASP A 162 -13.55 19.23 14.99
CA ASP A 162 -14.39 20.21 14.31
C ASP A 162 -15.20 19.60 13.15
N GLU A 163 -14.67 18.57 12.49
CA GLU A 163 -15.14 18.10 11.18
C GLU A 163 -15.64 16.64 11.19
N GLY A 164 -15.58 15.97 12.37
CA GLY A 164 -16.00 14.57 12.51
C GLY A 164 -15.00 13.57 11.94
N THR A 165 -15.47 12.42 11.48
CA THR A 165 -14.58 11.36 11.04
C THR A 165 -13.90 11.70 9.71
N VAL A 166 -12.57 11.58 9.68
CA VAL A 166 -11.71 11.80 8.51
C VAL A 166 -11.12 10.48 8.05
N ALA A 167 -11.21 10.17 6.76
CA ALA A 167 -10.47 9.09 6.12
C ALA A 167 -9.24 9.64 5.38
N GLN A 168 -8.08 8.99 5.55
CA GLN A 168 -6.79 9.46 5.06
C GLN A 168 -6.03 8.37 4.33
N VAL A 169 -5.40 8.76 3.21
CA VAL A 169 -4.31 8.00 2.56
C VAL A 169 -3.03 8.79 2.70
N GLN A 170 -1.99 8.18 3.25
CA GLN A 170 -0.66 8.78 3.34
C GLN A 170 0.37 7.90 2.66
N VAL A 171 1.15 8.46 1.74
CA VAL A 171 2.21 7.76 1.03
C VAL A 171 3.57 8.35 1.36
N LEU A 172 4.58 7.49 1.52
CA LEU A 172 5.99 7.86 1.55
C LEU A 172 6.73 7.02 0.52
N ILE A 173 7.06 7.64 -0.60
CA ILE A 173 7.47 6.94 -1.81
C ILE A 173 8.59 7.64 -2.57
N ARG A 174 9.33 6.86 -3.35
CA ARG A 174 10.18 7.30 -4.47
C ARG A 174 9.78 6.56 -5.74
N ALA A 175 10.02 7.13 -6.90
CA ALA A 175 10.05 6.34 -8.14
C ALA A 175 11.05 5.19 -7.97
N ASN A 176 10.65 3.97 -8.30
CA ASN A 176 11.50 2.80 -8.05
C ASN A 176 12.75 2.79 -8.94
N ASP A 177 12.65 3.30 -10.17
CA ASP A 177 13.73 3.30 -11.16
C ASP A 177 13.70 4.55 -12.06
N PRO A 178 14.72 4.75 -12.92
CA PRO A 178 14.80 5.91 -13.82
C PRO A 178 13.63 6.06 -14.78
N ILE A 179 13.07 4.96 -15.30
CA ILE A 179 11.95 5.01 -16.27
C ILE A 179 10.70 5.60 -15.58
N TYR A 180 10.40 5.13 -14.39
CA TYR A 180 9.29 5.67 -13.62
C TYR A 180 9.52 7.11 -13.18
N GLU A 181 10.75 7.49 -12.79
CA GLU A 181 11.06 8.88 -12.43
C GLU A 181 10.85 9.85 -13.61
N ILE A 182 11.28 9.46 -14.81
CA ILE A 182 11.03 10.25 -16.02
C ILE A 182 9.50 10.36 -16.26
N GLY A 183 8.77 9.25 -16.18
CA GLY A 183 7.31 9.24 -16.32
C GLY A 183 6.61 10.19 -15.36
N PHE A 184 7.03 10.23 -14.08
CA PHE A 184 6.47 11.15 -13.09
C PHE A 184 6.75 12.61 -13.42
N ARG A 185 7.96 12.93 -13.84
CA ARG A 185 8.30 14.30 -14.28
C ARG A 185 7.52 14.74 -15.52
N MET A 186 7.15 13.80 -16.38
CA MET A 186 6.30 14.02 -17.56
C MET A 186 4.79 14.08 -17.24
N GLY A 187 4.39 14.03 -15.97
CA GLY A 187 3.01 14.23 -15.53
C GLY A 187 2.28 13.00 -15.01
N ALA A 188 2.91 11.82 -14.96
CA ALA A 188 2.28 10.64 -14.39
C ALA A 188 1.95 10.78 -12.88
N ALA A 189 2.61 11.69 -12.16
CA ALA A 189 2.30 12.02 -10.78
C ALA A 189 0.84 12.47 -10.57
N ARG A 190 0.27 13.21 -11.55
CA ARG A 190 -1.14 13.64 -11.49
C ARG A 190 -2.13 12.47 -11.59
N ASN A 191 -1.74 11.35 -12.20
CA ASN A 191 -2.60 10.17 -12.27
C ASN A 191 -2.64 9.43 -10.94
N GLU A 192 -1.54 9.44 -10.18
CA GLU A 192 -1.51 8.95 -8.81
C GLU A 192 -2.43 9.78 -7.92
N ASP A 193 -2.34 11.11 -7.99
CA ASP A 193 -3.20 12.00 -7.20
C ASP A 193 -4.68 11.72 -7.51
N ARG A 194 -5.08 11.69 -8.78
CA ARG A 194 -6.44 11.37 -9.21
C ARG A 194 -6.91 9.98 -8.76
N PHE A 195 -5.99 9.01 -8.70
CA PHE A 195 -6.32 7.66 -8.26
C PHE A 195 -6.75 7.67 -6.79
N TRP A 196 -5.98 8.32 -5.91
CA TRP A 196 -6.29 8.37 -4.48
C TRP A 196 -7.46 9.29 -4.18
N GLU A 197 -7.58 10.42 -4.88
CA GLU A 197 -8.76 11.29 -4.80
C GLU A 197 -10.04 10.54 -5.17
N SER A 198 -10.04 9.81 -6.28
CA SER A 198 -11.19 9.01 -6.71
C SER A 198 -11.51 7.89 -5.72
N THR A 199 -10.50 7.22 -5.15
CA THR A 199 -10.67 6.17 -4.16
C THR A 199 -11.33 6.71 -2.89
N LEU A 200 -10.85 7.83 -2.37
CA LEU A 200 -11.42 8.48 -1.19
C LEU A 200 -12.83 9.00 -1.43
N LYS A 201 -13.10 9.57 -2.62
CA LYS A 201 -14.46 9.99 -3.00
C LYS A 201 -15.42 8.80 -3.05
N SER A 202 -14.99 7.66 -3.59
CA SER A 202 -15.79 6.44 -3.62
C SER A 202 -16.09 5.94 -2.19
N LEU A 203 -15.09 5.95 -1.31
CA LEU A 203 -15.26 5.59 0.10
C LEU A 203 -16.25 6.52 0.80
N ALA A 204 -16.10 7.84 0.66
CA ALA A 204 -16.99 8.81 1.28
C ALA A 204 -18.43 8.69 0.76
N THR A 205 -18.59 8.46 -0.54
CA THR A 205 -19.93 8.22 -1.15
C THR A 205 -20.57 6.95 -0.59
N TYR A 206 -19.80 5.90 -0.32
CA TYR A 206 -20.31 4.69 0.34
C TYR A 206 -20.92 4.99 1.71
N PHE A 207 -20.36 5.94 2.44
CA PHE A 207 -20.89 6.42 3.74
C PHE A 207 -21.98 7.50 3.59
N GLY A 208 -22.44 7.78 2.38
CA GLY A 208 -23.55 8.70 2.12
C GLY A 208 -23.14 10.18 2.06
N VAL A 209 -21.85 10.49 1.95
CA VAL A 209 -21.40 11.88 1.75
C VAL A 209 -21.71 12.33 0.33
N GLU A 210 -22.50 13.40 0.20
CA GLU A 210 -22.79 14.02 -1.08
C GLU A 210 -21.63 14.94 -1.51
N ALA A 211 -21.21 14.82 -2.79
CA ALA A 211 -20.14 15.63 -3.39
C ALA A 211 -18.85 15.75 -2.53
N PRO A 212 -18.22 14.64 -2.13
CA PRO A 212 -17.08 14.68 -1.23
C PRO A 212 -15.89 15.42 -1.86
N GLU A 213 -15.28 16.32 -1.08
CA GLU A 213 -14.04 17.01 -1.45
C GLU A 213 -12.84 16.34 -0.81
N VAL A 214 -11.77 16.16 -1.59
CA VAL A 214 -10.51 15.58 -1.12
C VAL A 214 -9.45 16.66 -1.07
N THR A 215 -8.84 16.85 0.08
CA THR A 215 -7.67 17.71 0.24
C THR A 215 -6.40 16.94 -0.01
N THR A 216 -5.45 17.54 -0.73
CA THR A 216 -4.18 16.89 -1.08
C THR A 216 -3.02 17.77 -0.63
N GLN A 217 -2.10 17.19 0.13
CA GLN A 217 -0.85 17.81 0.54
C GLN A 217 0.33 16.99 0.02
N ALA A 218 1.29 17.62 -0.66
CA ALA A 218 2.48 16.96 -1.18
C ALA A 218 3.75 17.70 -0.72
N ILE A 219 4.66 16.95 -0.10
CA ILE A 219 5.94 17.48 0.42
C ILE A 219 7.07 16.65 -0.18
N CYS A 220 8.03 17.32 -0.83
CA CYS A 220 9.27 16.66 -1.24
C CYS A 220 10.22 16.56 -0.04
N VAL A 221 10.34 15.38 0.53
CA VAL A 221 11.15 15.11 1.74
C VAL A 221 12.62 15.05 1.40
N ASP A 222 12.98 14.47 0.24
CA ASP A 222 14.36 14.40 -0.23
C ASP A 222 14.40 14.52 -1.76
N ARG A 223 15.06 15.56 -2.25
CA ARG A 223 15.21 15.84 -3.69
C ARG A 223 16.33 15.03 -4.36
N LYS A 224 17.15 14.33 -3.57
CA LYS A 224 18.31 13.61 -4.09
C LYS A 224 17.89 12.38 -4.90
N ILE A 225 18.42 12.27 -6.09
CA ILE A 225 18.31 11.07 -6.92
C ILE A 225 19.34 10.04 -6.43
N GLN A 226 18.86 8.83 -6.18
CA GLN A 226 19.71 7.73 -5.68
C GLN A 226 20.28 6.92 -6.85
N TRP A 227 21.36 7.38 -7.46
CA TRP A 227 21.98 6.75 -8.62
C TRP A 227 22.40 5.28 -8.39
N SER A 228 22.73 4.92 -7.15
CA SER A 228 23.00 3.52 -6.76
C SER A 228 21.82 2.59 -7.02
N GLN A 229 20.60 3.13 -7.07
CA GLN A 229 19.36 2.41 -7.33
C GLN A 229 18.91 2.43 -8.81
N ALA A 230 19.67 3.05 -9.71
CA ALA A 230 19.36 3.04 -11.15
C ALA A 230 19.24 1.61 -11.72
N LYS A 231 19.97 0.65 -11.14
CA LYS A 231 19.89 -0.78 -11.47
C LYS A 231 18.49 -1.39 -11.27
N ASN A 232 17.59 -0.74 -10.53
CA ASN A 232 16.21 -1.20 -10.34
C ASN A 232 15.44 -1.30 -11.66
N VAL A 233 15.89 -0.59 -12.71
CA VAL A 233 15.31 -0.66 -14.08
C VAL A 233 15.19 -2.11 -14.58
N TRP A 234 16.09 -3.01 -14.21
CA TRP A 234 16.06 -4.42 -14.59
C TRP A 234 14.87 -5.19 -13.96
N HIS A 235 14.24 -4.61 -12.95
CA HIS A 235 13.09 -5.18 -12.28
C HIS A 235 11.78 -4.48 -12.63
N ASN A 236 11.82 -3.44 -13.48
CA ASN A 236 10.66 -2.62 -13.85
C ASN A 236 9.44 -3.47 -14.25
N ALA A 237 8.37 -3.38 -13.45
CA ALA A 237 7.20 -4.22 -13.61
C ALA A 237 6.41 -3.88 -14.89
N GLY A 238 6.38 -2.62 -15.31
CA GLY A 238 5.71 -2.20 -16.56
C GLY A 238 6.38 -2.82 -17.77
N VAL A 239 7.72 -2.70 -17.87
CA VAL A 239 8.50 -3.31 -18.96
C VAL A 239 8.32 -4.83 -18.97
N ARG A 240 8.44 -5.49 -17.83
CA ARG A 240 8.29 -6.94 -17.71
C ARG A 240 6.87 -7.42 -18.04
N THR A 241 5.85 -6.67 -17.64
CA THR A 241 4.45 -7.00 -17.96
C THR A 241 4.18 -6.84 -19.45
N THR A 242 4.68 -5.76 -20.07
CA THR A 242 4.56 -5.53 -21.52
C THR A 242 5.22 -6.67 -22.30
N MET A 243 6.46 -7.03 -21.98
CA MET A 243 7.16 -8.16 -22.60
C MET A 243 6.39 -9.48 -22.40
N TYR A 244 5.85 -9.70 -21.21
CA TYR A 244 5.04 -10.88 -20.92
C TYR A 244 3.78 -10.94 -21.79
N MET A 245 3.08 -9.84 -22.01
CA MET A 245 1.88 -9.79 -22.84
C MET A 245 2.23 -9.94 -24.33
N MET A 246 3.28 -9.28 -24.82
CA MET A 246 3.72 -9.39 -26.22
C MET A 246 4.10 -10.83 -26.59
N THR A 247 4.62 -11.61 -25.66
CA THR A 247 5.00 -13.01 -25.89
C THR A 247 3.84 -14.01 -25.62
N ALA A 248 2.65 -13.54 -25.21
CA ALA A 248 1.50 -14.39 -24.94
C ALA A 248 1.05 -15.24 -26.13
N PRO A 249 0.98 -14.72 -27.38
CA PRO A 249 0.58 -15.51 -28.56
C PRO A 249 1.46 -16.74 -28.82
N VAL A 250 2.76 -16.65 -28.50
CA VAL A 250 3.69 -17.76 -28.67
C VAL A 250 3.63 -18.76 -27.50
N ARG A 251 3.40 -18.26 -26.27
CA ARG A 251 3.43 -19.08 -25.06
C ARG A 251 2.18 -19.95 -24.88
N VAL A 252 1.01 -19.50 -25.32
CA VAL A 252 -0.25 -20.24 -25.17
C VAL A 252 -0.21 -21.57 -25.96
N PRO A 253 0.15 -21.58 -27.24
CA PRO A 253 0.28 -22.83 -28.00
C PRO A 253 1.34 -23.79 -27.41
N LEU A 254 2.51 -23.27 -27.00
CA LEU A 254 3.58 -24.07 -26.39
C LEU A 254 3.15 -24.73 -25.08
N ARG A 255 2.37 -24.03 -24.24
CA ARG A 255 1.81 -24.63 -23.01
C ARG A 255 0.81 -25.73 -23.31
N TRP A 256 -0.01 -25.57 -24.36
CA TRP A 256 -0.98 -26.56 -24.77
C TRP A 256 -0.31 -27.83 -25.31
N MET A 257 0.73 -27.68 -26.13
CA MET A 257 1.54 -28.80 -26.62
C MET A 257 2.24 -29.54 -25.49
N ARG A 258 2.82 -28.84 -24.52
CA ARG A 258 3.47 -29.47 -23.33
C ARG A 258 2.50 -30.21 -22.44
N LYS A 259 1.23 -29.72 -22.27
CA LYS A 259 0.19 -30.46 -21.54
C LYS A 259 -0.21 -31.74 -22.24
N ARG A 260 -0.28 -31.73 -23.58
CA ARG A 260 -0.67 -32.89 -24.38
C ARG A 260 0.39 -33.99 -24.39
N ASN A 261 1.65 -33.62 -24.22
CA ASN A 261 2.80 -34.55 -24.23
C ASN A 261 3.23 -35.02 -22.82
N ARG A 262 2.48 -34.73 -21.76
CA ARG A 262 2.72 -35.36 -20.45
C ARG A 262 2.12 -36.77 -20.46
N PRO A 263 2.95 -37.82 -20.30
CA PRO A 263 2.43 -39.20 -20.12
C PRO A 263 1.51 -39.21 -18.90
N ALA A 264 0.34 -39.85 -19.01
CA ALA A 264 -0.53 -40.10 -17.88
C ALA A 264 0.30 -40.85 -16.79
N ALA A 265 0.43 -40.20 -15.63
CA ALA A 265 1.04 -40.88 -14.48
C ALA A 265 0.19 -42.10 -14.15
N LYS A 266 0.82 -43.28 -14.25
CA LYS A 266 0.24 -44.56 -13.83
C LYS A 266 0.24 -44.64 -12.31
#